data_a74b36d352177deb50d0d8f4d6b3bdcb
#
_entry.id   a74b36d352177deb50d0d8f4d6b3bdcb
#
_cell.length_a   1.000
_cell.length_b   1.000
_cell.length_c   1.000
_cell.angle_alpha   90.00
_cell.angle_beta   90.00
_cell.angle_gamma   90.00
#
_symmetry.space_group_name_H-M   'P 1'
#
loop_
_entity.id
_entity.type
_entity.pdbx_description
1 polymer ?
#
loop_
_entity_poly.entity_id
_entity_poly.type
_entity_poly.pdbx_seq_one_letter_code
_entity_poly.pdbx_strand_id
1 'polypeptide(L)'
;MTQFDKRNLSMMMDFYEMTMSYGYFHQPNRDVRVAFDLFFRSVPDKGGYAIFAGLQHVIEFVENLSFSDADIAYFRKQNLFSKEFLDFLRGFRFRGDIYAMPEGTIIYPNEPLLTIVAPIIDAQLVETAILAQINHQSLVATKASRIVRAAEGRKVADFGARRAHNMDAATYGARAAYIGGIDMTATVSAGQQFNIPISGTMAHSWVMFFKDEYTAFKQYAEIYPQATVLLVDTYDVLHSGIPNAIRIAREVLAPQGHRLAGVRVDSGDLAYLSKRIRQMLDKAGLEDCKIILSNSLDEFTISSLLLQGARVDSFGVGERLITAKSDPVFGAVYKLVAVEENGIFQPRIKMSENVEKLTNPGLKDLYRIYDRHGKAVADMIAVQGEPVDLTQPFRYVDPRKPWKNRFFEGGSAVNLRRLYVRDGERVEELPPLEEIRAYVRRQLAEEIWPEEQRFENPHRHYLDTTPNYYELKMGLLEEVRGKHS
;
A
#
# COMPACT_ATOMS: atom_id res chain seq x y z
N MET A 1 18.75 0.97 9.56
CA MET A 1 19.23 2.13 8.78
C MET A 1 18.06 2.62 7.96
N THR A 2 17.50 3.78 8.29
CA THR A 2 16.34 4.34 7.57
C THR A 2 16.76 4.92 6.22
N GLN A 3 15.81 5.22 5.34
CA GLN A 3 16.11 5.91 4.08
C GLN A 3 16.74 7.31 4.29
N PHE A 4 16.59 7.87 5.49
CA PHE A 4 17.11 9.19 5.86
C PHE A 4 18.60 9.19 6.26
N ASP A 5 19.17 8.03 6.61
CA ASP A 5 20.54 7.94 7.12
C ASP A 5 21.61 8.43 6.12
N LYS A 6 21.27 8.52 4.84
CA LYS A 6 22.22 8.88 3.76
C LYS A 6 21.71 9.94 2.78
N ARG A 7 20.44 10.35 2.86
CA ARG A 7 19.82 11.28 1.90
C ARG A 7 18.96 12.30 2.62
N ASN A 8 19.12 13.56 2.26
CA ASN A 8 18.18 14.59 2.68
C ASN A 8 16.93 14.56 1.80
N LEU A 9 15.83 14.05 2.33
CA LEU A 9 14.53 14.03 1.66
C LEU A 9 13.68 15.27 1.93
N SER A 10 14.16 16.22 2.74
CA SER A 10 13.44 17.46 3.05
C SER A 10 13.18 18.34 1.82
N MET A 11 13.99 18.16 0.77
CA MET A 11 13.80 18.85 -0.52
C MET A 11 12.80 18.14 -1.46
N MET A 12 12.18 17.04 -1.03
CA MET A 12 11.17 16.33 -1.81
C MET A 12 9.80 16.99 -1.66
N MET A 13 9.65 18.10 -2.38
CA MET A 13 8.44 18.92 -2.38
C MET A 13 8.18 19.51 -3.77
N ASP A 14 6.94 19.77 -4.09
CA ASP A 14 6.58 20.61 -5.23
C ASP A 14 6.90 22.09 -4.91
N PHE A 15 7.36 22.83 -5.90
CA PHE A 15 7.85 24.20 -5.68
C PHE A 15 6.76 25.13 -5.15
N TYR A 16 5.49 24.89 -5.46
CA TYR A 16 4.39 25.69 -4.92
C TYR A 16 4.27 25.60 -3.39
N GLU A 17 4.67 24.49 -2.76
CA GLU A 17 4.70 24.36 -1.31
C GLU A 17 5.65 25.40 -0.69
N MET A 18 6.81 25.59 -1.31
CA MET A 18 7.79 26.58 -0.88
C MET A 18 7.31 28.02 -1.14
N THR A 19 6.74 28.30 -2.32
CA THR A 19 6.26 29.63 -2.65
C THR A 19 5.06 30.06 -1.80
N MET A 20 4.13 29.13 -1.52
CA MET A 20 3.02 29.36 -0.60
C MET A 20 3.50 29.55 0.82
N SER A 21 4.45 28.74 1.30
CA SER A 21 5.07 28.89 2.62
C SER A 21 5.74 30.25 2.78
N TYR A 22 6.41 30.74 1.75
CA TYR A 22 6.96 32.10 1.74
C TYR A 22 5.86 33.16 1.81
N GLY A 23 4.76 32.96 1.09
CA GLY A 23 3.58 33.83 1.17
C GLY A 23 2.97 33.86 2.58
N TYR A 24 2.80 32.70 3.21
CA TYR A 24 2.30 32.60 4.59
C TYR A 24 3.27 33.21 5.61
N PHE A 25 4.59 33.08 5.41
CA PHE A 25 5.59 33.68 6.28
C PHE A 25 5.44 35.20 6.42
N HIS A 26 4.92 35.88 5.40
CA HIS A 26 4.67 37.33 5.40
C HIS A 26 3.32 37.72 6.02
N GLN A 27 2.47 36.75 6.39
CA GLN A 27 1.19 37.06 7.01
C GLN A 27 1.32 37.22 8.53
N PRO A 28 0.53 38.11 9.14
CA PRO A 28 0.53 38.29 10.62
C PRO A 28 0.20 37.01 11.39
N ASN A 29 -0.62 36.14 10.80
CA ASN A 29 -1.09 34.89 11.36
C ASN A 29 -0.37 33.65 10.82
N ARG A 30 0.92 33.78 10.47
CA ARG A 30 1.73 32.69 9.88
C ARG A 30 1.85 31.43 10.73
N ASP A 31 1.60 31.52 12.03
CA ASP A 31 1.62 30.39 12.96
C ASP A 31 0.21 29.84 13.26
N VAL A 32 -0.83 30.28 12.52
CA VAL A 32 -2.19 29.74 12.66
C VAL A 32 -2.18 28.23 12.38
N ARG A 33 -2.84 27.47 13.25
CA ARG A 33 -2.97 26.04 13.05
C ARG A 33 -4.08 25.76 12.03
N VAL A 34 -3.84 24.76 11.22
CA VAL A 34 -4.76 24.29 10.18
C VAL A 34 -4.88 22.79 10.24
N ALA A 35 -5.91 22.26 9.64
CA ALA A 35 -6.08 20.83 9.44
C ALA A 35 -6.13 20.50 7.95
N PHE A 36 -5.34 19.52 7.54
CA PHE A 36 -5.38 18.92 6.20
C PHE A 36 -5.70 17.43 6.31
N ASP A 37 -6.56 16.96 5.42
CA ASP A 37 -6.84 15.54 5.28
C ASP A 37 -6.18 14.96 4.04
N LEU A 38 -5.61 13.78 4.19
CA LEU A 38 -5.22 12.90 3.10
C LEU A 38 -6.32 11.85 2.90
N PHE A 39 -6.82 11.71 1.67
CA PHE A 39 -7.82 10.73 1.28
C PHE A 39 -7.68 10.38 -0.22
N PHE A 40 -8.33 9.31 -0.68
CA PHE A 40 -8.38 8.94 -2.10
C PHE A 40 -9.83 8.85 -2.60
N ARG A 41 -10.05 8.81 -3.93
CA ARG A 41 -11.39 8.94 -4.52
C ARG A 41 -11.93 7.69 -5.17
N SER A 42 -11.06 6.81 -5.61
CA SER A 42 -11.44 5.56 -6.27
C SER A 42 -10.45 4.46 -5.96
N VAL A 43 -10.95 3.25 -5.79
CA VAL A 43 -10.09 2.07 -5.59
C VAL A 43 -9.45 1.70 -6.94
N PRO A 44 -8.13 1.45 -6.99
CA PRO A 44 -7.48 0.95 -8.19
C PRO A 44 -8.11 -0.33 -8.73
N ASP A 45 -8.03 -0.52 -10.04
CA ASP A 45 -8.63 -1.68 -10.73
C ASP A 45 -10.14 -1.84 -10.50
N LYS A 46 -10.84 -0.76 -10.15
CA LYS A 46 -12.27 -0.77 -9.77
C LYS A 46 -12.57 -1.76 -8.65
N GLY A 47 -11.60 -2.02 -7.78
CA GLY A 47 -11.75 -2.92 -6.64
C GLY A 47 -12.76 -2.45 -5.61
N GLY A 48 -13.13 -3.31 -4.67
CA GLY A 48 -14.07 -2.97 -3.59
C GLY A 48 -13.41 -2.30 -2.40
N TYR A 49 -12.10 -2.46 -2.21
CA TYR A 49 -11.33 -1.93 -1.09
C TYR A 49 -9.89 -1.62 -1.52
N ALA A 50 -9.18 -0.84 -0.68
CA ALA A 50 -7.75 -0.66 -0.75
C ALA A 50 -7.09 -0.96 0.62
N ILE A 51 -5.76 -0.97 0.67
CA ILE A 51 -4.98 -1.17 1.90
C ILE A 51 -4.19 0.10 2.18
N PHE A 52 -4.33 0.66 3.38
CA PHE A 52 -3.53 1.79 3.82
C PHE A 52 -2.11 1.35 4.17
N ALA A 53 -1.12 1.90 3.47
CA ALA A 53 0.29 1.59 3.70
C ALA A 53 1.19 2.82 3.48
N GLY A 54 2.34 2.86 4.16
CA GLY A 54 3.31 3.95 4.07
C GLY A 54 3.36 4.88 5.28
N LEU A 55 2.52 4.66 6.31
CA LEU A 55 2.47 5.50 7.51
C LEU A 55 3.82 5.58 8.22
N GLN A 56 4.52 4.46 8.35
CA GLN A 56 5.85 4.43 8.96
C GLN A 56 6.79 5.47 8.31
N HIS A 57 6.84 5.50 6.98
CA HIS A 57 7.74 6.41 6.26
C HIS A 57 7.27 7.87 6.28
N VAL A 58 5.97 8.11 6.44
CA VAL A 58 5.44 9.46 6.71
C VAL A 58 5.94 9.98 8.05
N ILE A 59 5.85 9.16 9.10
CA ILE A 59 6.31 9.54 10.45
C ILE A 59 7.82 9.74 10.45
N GLU A 60 8.60 8.82 9.89
CA GLU A 60 10.04 8.96 9.73
C GLU A 60 10.43 10.24 8.97
N PHE A 61 9.66 10.61 7.95
CA PHE A 61 9.90 11.83 7.19
C PHE A 61 9.72 13.09 8.05
N VAL A 62 8.60 13.22 8.77
CA VAL A 62 8.34 14.43 9.57
C VAL A 62 9.29 14.57 10.76
N GLU A 63 9.70 13.47 11.38
CA GLU A 63 10.68 13.45 12.46
C GLU A 63 12.08 13.94 12.01
N ASN A 64 12.42 13.71 10.74
CA ASN A 64 13.73 14.04 10.18
C ASN A 64 13.69 15.30 9.29
N LEU A 65 12.53 15.93 9.11
CA LEU A 65 12.35 17.09 8.24
C LEU A 65 13.18 18.29 8.76
N SER A 66 14.21 18.63 8.00
CA SER A 66 15.11 19.74 8.34
C SER A 66 15.87 20.20 7.10
N PHE A 67 16.19 21.48 7.03
CA PHE A 67 16.92 22.06 5.90
C PHE A 67 18.40 22.27 6.25
N SER A 68 19.29 21.64 5.50
CA SER A 68 20.73 21.79 5.64
C SER A 68 21.22 23.13 5.11
N ASP A 69 22.45 23.51 5.47
CA ASP A 69 23.07 24.72 4.89
C ASP A 69 23.21 24.64 3.37
N ALA A 70 23.35 23.45 2.80
CA ALA A 70 23.38 23.25 1.35
C ALA A 70 22.01 23.56 0.71
N ASP A 71 20.90 23.14 1.36
CA ASP A 71 19.54 23.44 0.90
C ASP A 71 19.26 24.94 0.97
N ILE A 72 19.63 25.58 2.07
CA ILE A 72 19.51 27.03 2.24
C ILE A 72 20.33 27.79 1.19
N ALA A 73 21.55 27.32 0.90
CA ALA A 73 22.39 27.90 -0.15
C ALA A 73 21.77 27.72 -1.55
N TYR A 74 21.12 26.58 -1.79
CA TYR A 74 20.38 26.34 -3.03
C TYR A 74 19.21 27.31 -3.19
N PHE A 75 18.35 27.46 -2.16
CA PHE A 75 17.24 28.41 -2.20
C PHE A 75 17.67 29.86 -2.35
N ARG A 76 18.79 30.23 -1.70
CA ARG A 76 19.36 31.59 -1.84
C ARG A 76 19.73 31.92 -3.28
N LYS A 77 20.28 30.95 -4.02
CA LYS A 77 20.64 31.13 -5.45
C LYS A 77 19.44 31.37 -6.36
N GLN A 78 18.23 31.00 -5.92
CA GLN A 78 17.00 31.27 -6.70
C GLN A 78 16.61 32.75 -6.68
N ASN A 79 17.13 33.56 -5.75
CA ASN A 79 16.81 34.98 -5.57
C ASN A 79 15.31 35.29 -5.41
N LEU A 80 14.53 34.35 -4.86
CA LEU A 80 13.08 34.46 -4.67
C LEU A 80 12.69 34.67 -3.20
N PHE A 81 13.56 34.30 -2.27
CA PHE A 81 13.26 34.24 -0.85
C PHE A 81 14.10 35.24 -0.07
N SER A 82 13.51 35.87 0.94
CA SER A 82 14.21 36.79 1.81
C SER A 82 15.19 36.04 2.74
N LYS A 83 16.17 36.80 3.28
CA LYS A 83 17.11 36.23 4.24
C LYS A 83 16.38 35.70 5.49
N GLU A 84 15.39 36.41 5.98
CA GLU A 84 14.60 36.08 7.17
C GLU A 84 13.87 34.77 7.00
N PHE A 85 13.27 34.51 5.83
CA PHE A 85 12.63 33.24 5.52
C PHE A 85 13.63 32.09 5.41
N LEU A 86 14.79 32.33 4.80
CA LEU A 86 15.85 31.31 4.73
C LEU A 86 16.42 30.99 6.11
N ASP A 87 16.53 31.97 7.00
CA ASP A 87 16.95 31.76 8.39
C ASP A 87 15.86 31.00 9.19
N PHE A 88 14.57 31.26 8.93
CA PHE A 88 13.46 30.46 9.45
C PHE A 88 13.56 28.99 9.02
N LEU A 89 13.76 28.73 7.72
CA LEU A 89 13.90 27.35 7.20
C LEU A 89 15.11 26.61 7.81
N ARG A 90 16.22 27.30 8.08
CA ARG A 90 17.39 26.68 8.73
C ARG A 90 17.06 26.12 10.12
N GLY A 91 16.17 26.80 10.86
CA GLY A 91 15.69 26.36 12.16
C GLY A 91 14.45 25.46 12.12
N PHE A 92 13.95 25.16 10.93
CA PHE A 92 12.67 24.45 10.78
C PHE A 92 12.72 23.04 11.38
N ARG A 93 11.68 22.71 12.13
CA ARG A 93 11.28 21.37 12.54
C ARG A 93 9.78 21.31 12.48
N PHE A 94 9.25 20.16 12.10
CA PHE A 94 7.79 19.94 12.07
C PHE A 94 7.21 20.03 13.49
N ARG A 95 6.11 20.79 13.66
CA ARG A 95 5.48 21.10 14.97
C ARG A 95 3.99 20.73 14.95
N GLY A 96 3.64 19.65 14.27
CA GLY A 96 2.24 19.28 14.09
C GLY A 96 1.89 17.97 14.76
N ASP A 97 0.57 17.73 14.80
CA ASP A 97 -0.03 16.47 15.20
C ASP A 97 -0.39 15.67 13.95
N ILE A 98 -0.20 14.36 13.99
CA ILE A 98 -0.60 13.44 12.93
C ILE A 98 -1.59 12.43 13.50
N TYR A 99 -2.83 12.51 13.03
CA TYR A 99 -3.85 11.49 13.25
C TYR A 99 -3.93 10.62 12.00
N ALA A 100 -3.91 9.31 12.16
CA ALA A 100 -4.02 8.38 11.03
C ALA A 100 -4.76 7.11 11.42
N MET A 101 -5.20 6.37 10.42
CA MET A 101 -5.58 4.96 10.60
C MET A 101 -4.32 4.12 10.86
N PRO A 102 -4.43 2.99 11.58
CA PRO A 102 -3.35 2.02 11.65
C PRO A 102 -2.91 1.55 10.27
N GLU A 103 -1.61 1.42 10.05
CA GLU A 103 -1.10 0.85 8.80
C GLU A 103 -1.61 -0.58 8.62
N GLY A 104 -2.03 -0.94 7.41
CA GLY A 104 -2.71 -2.21 7.12
C GLY A 104 -4.24 -2.14 7.24
N THR A 105 -4.84 -1.02 7.63
CA THR A 105 -6.29 -0.87 7.63
C THR A 105 -6.84 -1.03 6.21
N ILE A 106 -7.92 -1.80 6.09
CA ILE A 106 -8.72 -1.83 4.85
C ILE A 106 -9.47 -0.52 4.76
N ILE A 107 -9.37 0.18 3.63
CA ILE A 107 -9.84 1.55 3.43
C ILE A 107 -10.71 1.70 2.20
N TYR A 108 -11.55 2.75 2.24
CA TYR A 108 -12.52 3.03 1.18
C TYR A 108 -12.43 4.50 0.72
N PRO A 109 -12.96 4.81 -0.49
CA PRO A 109 -12.86 6.17 -1.04
C PRO A 109 -13.51 7.25 -0.15
N ASN A 110 -12.83 8.40 -0.05
CA ASN A 110 -13.23 9.61 0.69
C ASN A 110 -13.17 9.49 2.22
N GLU A 111 -12.56 8.46 2.76
CA GLU A 111 -12.21 8.38 4.16
C GLU A 111 -10.99 9.25 4.48
N PRO A 112 -10.95 9.95 5.62
CA PRO A 112 -9.76 10.65 6.09
C PRO A 112 -8.71 9.62 6.58
N LEU A 113 -7.79 9.23 5.71
CA LEU A 113 -6.75 8.22 6.02
C LEU A 113 -5.73 8.77 7.02
N LEU A 114 -5.38 10.04 6.85
CA LEU A 114 -4.43 10.76 7.67
C LEU A 114 -4.86 12.23 7.74
N THR A 115 -4.77 12.83 8.93
CA THR A 115 -5.01 14.26 9.16
C THR A 115 -3.79 14.86 9.82
N ILE A 116 -3.30 15.96 9.26
CA ILE A 116 -2.26 16.80 9.87
C ILE A 116 -2.92 18.03 10.47
N VAL A 117 -2.63 18.30 11.75
CA VAL A 117 -3.02 19.51 12.46
C VAL A 117 -1.75 20.23 12.89
N ALA A 118 -1.38 21.30 12.18
CA ALA A 118 -0.09 21.96 12.35
C ALA A 118 -0.18 23.46 12.00
N PRO A 119 0.84 24.27 12.32
CA PRO A 119 0.99 25.58 11.72
C PRO A 119 0.96 25.50 10.19
N ILE A 120 0.38 26.50 9.53
CA ILE A 120 0.10 26.43 8.07
C ILE A 120 1.33 26.12 7.22
N ILE A 121 2.50 26.65 7.58
CA ILE A 121 3.76 26.38 6.85
C ILE A 121 4.19 24.93 7.05
N ASP A 122 4.12 24.43 8.29
CA ASP A 122 4.46 23.04 8.62
C ASP A 122 3.57 22.05 7.87
N ALA A 123 2.25 22.31 7.85
CA ALA A 123 1.28 21.46 7.15
C ALA A 123 1.46 21.49 5.63
N GLN A 124 1.92 22.62 5.07
CA GLN A 124 2.13 22.77 3.63
C GLN A 124 3.39 22.07 3.12
N LEU A 125 4.50 22.17 3.86
CA LEU A 125 5.81 21.65 3.43
C LEU A 125 5.93 20.12 3.42
N VAL A 126 4.91 19.40 3.81
CA VAL A 126 4.92 17.92 3.88
C VAL A 126 4.04 17.25 2.82
N GLU A 127 3.25 18.02 2.05
CA GLU A 127 2.22 17.50 1.14
C GLU A 127 2.77 16.48 0.14
N THR A 128 3.75 16.87 -0.69
CA THR A 128 4.27 15.99 -1.75
C THR A 128 4.94 14.74 -1.19
N ALA A 129 5.76 14.88 -0.15
CA ALA A 129 6.47 13.75 0.44
C ALA A 129 5.51 12.71 1.03
N ILE A 130 4.49 13.14 1.78
CA ILE A 130 3.48 12.27 2.37
C ILE A 130 2.66 11.57 1.27
N LEU A 131 2.21 12.32 0.27
CA LEU A 131 1.45 11.76 -0.85
C LEU A 131 2.26 10.72 -1.62
N ALA A 132 3.55 10.96 -1.87
CA ALA A 132 4.41 10.02 -2.57
C ALA A 132 4.52 8.68 -1.82
N GLN A 133 4.68 8.72 -0.49
CA GLN A 133 4.77 7.51 0.34
C GLN A 133 3.45 6.73 0.36
N ILE A 134 2.34 7.40 0.65
CA ILE A 134 1.03 6.74 0.78
C ILE A 134 0.53 6.23 -0.56
N ASN A 135 0.64 7.02 -1.64
CA ASN A 135 0.20 6.61 -2.98
C ASN A 135 0.90 5.33 -3.43
N HIS A 136 2.23 5.31 -3.36
CA HIS A 136 3.00 4.17 -3.83
C HIS A 136 2.74 2.90 -3.01
N GLN A 137 2.85 3.00 -1.67
CA GLN A 137 2.76 1.80 -0.84
C GLN A 137 1.33 1.27 -0.74
N SER A 138 0.32 2.15 -0.64
CA SER A 138 -1.09 1.70 -0.66
C SER A 138 -1.48 1.05 -1.99
N LEU A 139 -1.00 1.59 -3.12
CA LEU A 139 -1.23 1.02 -4.44
C LEU A 139 -0.67 -0.41 -4.54
N VAL A 140 0.62 -0.60 -4.18
CA VAL A 140 1.28 -1.90 -4.29
C VAL A 140 0.71 -2.92 -3.30
N ALA A 141 0.42 -2.50 -2.05
CA ALA A 141 -0.23 -3.37 -1.06
C ALA A 141 -1.62 -3.85 -1.54
N THR A 142 -2.41 -2.94 -2.11
CA THR A 142 -3.72 -3.27 -2.68
C THR A 142 -3.60 -4.25 -3.84
N LYS A 143 -2.67 -4.01 -4.78
CA LYS A 143 -2.40 -4.93 -5.90
C LYS A 143 -1.94 -6.30 -5.42
N ALA A 144 -1.05 -6.33 -4.43
CA ALA A 144 -0.56 -7.56 -3.82
C ALA A 144 -1.70 -8.42 -3.23
N SER A 145 -2.64 -7.80 -2.49
CA SER A 145 -3.76 -8.53 -1.88
C SER A 145 -4.66 -9.19 -2.92
N ARG A 146 -4.88 -8.55 -4.06
CA ARG A 146 -5.64 -9.14 -5.19
C ARG A 146 -4.93 -10.36 -5.77
N ILE A 147 -3.62 -10.25 -5.97
CA ILE A 147 -2.77 -11.34 -6.49
C ILE A 147 -2.75 -12.52 -5.52
N VAL A 148 -2.56 -12.26 -4.23
CA VAL A 148 -2.58 -13.30 -3.17
C VAL A 148 -3.94 -14.00 -3.11
N ARG A 149 -5.04 -13.25 -3.20
CA ARG A 149 -6.39 -13.81 -3.25
C ARG A 149 -6.57 -14.74 -4.47
N ALA A 150 -6.09 -14.32 -5.65
CA ALA A 150 -6.15 -15.13 -6.86
C ALA A 150 -5.35 -16.43 -6.76
N ALA A 151 -4.29 -16.46 -5.94
CA ALA A 151 -3.45 -17.63 -5.73
C ALA A 151 -4.13 -18.75 -4.89
N GLU A 152 -5.30 -18.50 -4.30
CA GLU A 152 -6.10 -19.50 -3.54
C GLU A 152 -5.26 -20.27 -2.51
N GLY A 153 -4.51 -19.56 -1.67
CA GLY A 153 -3.68 -20.13 -0.61
C GLY A 153 -2.32 -20.65 -1.05
N ARG A 154 -1.98 -20.58 -2.33
CA ARG A 154 -0.64 -20.89 -2.83
C ARG A 154 0.31 -19.74 -2.51
N LYS A 155 1.57 -20.06 -2.26
CA LYS A 155 2.58 -19.05 -1.97
C LYS A 155 2.84 -18.14 -3.17
N VAL A 156 3.06 -16.86 -2.89
CA VAL A 156 3.40 -15.86 -3.90
C VAL A 156 4.69 -15.15 -3.49
N ALA A 157 5.66 -15.10 -4.42
CA ALA A 157 6.92 -14.39 -4.26
C ALA A 157 6.93 -13.13 -5.12
N ASP A 158 7.44 -12.02 -4.57
CA ASP A 158 7.74 -10.81 -5.33
C ASP A 158 9.05 -10.96 -6.10
N PHE A 159 8.99 -10.90 -7.42
CA PHE A 159 10.12 -10.88 -8.36
C PHE A 159 10.21 -9.57 -9.14
N GLY A 160 9.67 -8.48 -8.58
CA GLY A 160 9.44 -7.24 -9.30
C GLY A 160 10.59 -6.24 -9.34
N ALA A 161 11.62 -6.37 -8.48
CA ALA A 161 12.64 -5.34 -8.27
C ALA A 161 13.20 -4.71 -9.55
N ARG A 162 13.61 -5.53 -10.54
CA ARG A 162 14.20 -5.05 -11.81
C ARG A 162 13.21 -4.34 -12.74
N ARG A 163 11.94 -4.34 -12.44
CA ARG A 163 10.83 -3.67 -13.16
C ARG A 163 10.24 -2.50 -12.41
N ALA A 164 10.62 -2.28 -11.17
CA ALA A 164 10.22 -1.11 -10.40
C ALA A 164 10.73 0.19 -11.05
N HIS A 165 10.04 1.30 -10.78
CA HIS A 165 10.35 2.59 -11.39
C HIS A 165 11.71 3.16 -10.94
N ASN A 166 12.20 2.76 -9.76
CA ASN A 166 13.54 3.03 -9.26
C ASN A 166 13.87 2.08 -8.08
N MET A 167 15.05 2.24 -7.46
CA MET A 167 15.52 1.39 -6.37
C MET A 167 14.66 1.52 -5.11
N ASP A 168 14.19 2.73 -4.78
CA ASP A 168 13.30 2.94 -3.64
C ASP A 168 11.94 2.29 -3.88
N ALA A 169 11.37 2.46 -5.08
CA ALA A 169 10.14 1.79 -5.45
C ALA A 169 10.26 0.25 -5.41
N ALA A 170 11.43 -0.32 -5.71
CA ALA A 170 11.68 -1.74 -5.52
C ALA A 170 11.66 -2.13 -4.04
N THR A 171 12.35 -1.39 -3.18
CA THR A 171 12.49 -1.70 -1.75
C THR A 171 11.18 -1.48 -1.00
N TYR A 172 10.54 -0.31 -1.16
CA TYR A 172 9.27 0.00 -0.50
C TYR A 172 8.08 -0.70 -1.14
N GLY A 173 8.15 -0.99 -2.44
CA GLY A 173 7.17 -1.83 -3.11
C GLY A 173 7.16 -3.26 -2.58
N ALA A 174 8.33 -3.85 -2.33
CA ALA A 174 8.44 -5.17 -1.70
C ALA A 174 7.87 -5.16 -0.27
N ARG A 175 8.13 -4.10 0.53
CA ARG A 175 7.50 -3.91 1.85
C ARG A 175 5.98 -3.85 1.74
N ALA A 176 5.47 -3.03 0.84
CA ALA A 176 4.04 -2.87 0.62
C ALA A 176 3.38 -4.16 0.13
N ALA A 177 4.04 -4.89 -0.78
CA ALA A 177 3.57 -6.19 -1.25
C ALA A 177 3.49 -7.21 -0.10
N TYR A 178 4.43 -7.19 0.83
CA TYR A 178 4.40 -8.05 2.02
C TYR A 178 3.22 -7.70 2.95
N ILE A 179 2.94 -6.42 3.16
CA ILE A 179 1.72 -5.97 3.86
C ILE A 179 0.46 -6.54 3.18
N GLY A 180 0.41 -6.50 1.83
CA GLY A 180 -0.68 -7.03 1.03
C GLY A 180 -0.78 -8.56 1.00
N GLY A 181 0.14 -9.28 1.66
CA GLY A 181 0.07 -10.73 1.86
C GLY A 181 1.06 -11.57 1.06
N ILE A 182 1.94 -10.96 0.24
CA ILE A 182 3.04 -11.68 -0.44
C ILE A 182 3.92 -12.37 0.60
N ASP A 183 4.36 -13.60 0.33
CA ASP A 183 5.06 -14.42 1.32
C ASP A 183 6.55 -14.13 1.41
N MET A 184 7.18 -13.70 0.33
CA MET A 184 8.63 -13.50 0.24
C MET A 184 8.99 -12.57 -0.92
N THR A 185 10.19 -12.01 -0.90
CA THR A 185 10.69 -11.14 -1.97
C THR A 185 12.06 -11.60 -2.49
N ALA A 186 12.34 -11.32 -3.76
CA ALA A 186 13.69 -11.45 -4.31
C ALA A 186 14.53 -10.17 -4.08
N THR A 187 13.96 -9.12 -3.50
CA THR A 187 14.62 -7.83 -3.25
C THR A 187 15.41 -7.90 -1.94
N VAL A 188 16.71 -8.15 -2.03
CA VAL A 188 17.59 -8.37 -0.86
C VAL A 188 17.59 -7.18 0.10
N SER A 189 17.58 -5.93 -0.41
CA SER A 189 17.51 -4.72 0.42
C SER A 189 16.23 -4.67 1.27
N ALA A 190 15.09 -5.07 0.71
CA ALA A 190 13.83 -5.14 1.46
C ALA A 190 13.85 -6.26 2.52
N GLY A 191 14.43 -7.41 2.16
CA GLY A 191 14.65 -8.49 3.13
C GLY A 191 15.47 -8.05 4.33
N GLN A 192 16.58 -7.34 4.08
CA GLN A 192 17.46 -6.83 5.11
C GLN A 192 16.80 -5.72 5.96
N GLN A 193 16.16 -4.75 5.31
CA GLN A 193 15.62 -3.57 5.99
C GLN A 193 14.35 -3.88 6.78
N PHE A 194 13.49 -4.76 6.27
CA PHE A 194 12.16 -5.02 6.82
C PHE A 194 11.97 -6.45 7.35
N ASN A 195 13.06 -7.23 7.40
CA ASN A 195 13.01 -8.64 7.83
C ASN A 195 12.01 -9.51 7.05
N ILE A 196 11.86 -9.24 5.74
CA ILE A 196 11.01 -10.03 4.85
C ILE A 196 11.77 -11.28 4.40
N PRO A 197 11.14 -12.48 4.43
CA PRO A 197 11.77 -13.67 3.88
C PRO A 197 12.23 -13.48 2.44
N ILE A 198 13.49 -13.78 2.15
CA ILE A 198 14.01 -13.67 0.77
C ILE A 198 13.89 -15.01 0.04
N SER A 199 13.60 -14.94 -1.26
CA SER A 199 13.52 -16.08 -2.14
C SER A 199 14.08 -15.75 -3.51
N GLY A 200 14.73 -16.72 -4.09
CA GLY A 200 15.27 -16.62 -5.45
C GLY A 200 15.79 -17.98 -5.90
N THR A 201 15.89 -18.16 -7.19
CA THR A 201 16.48 -19.33 -7.81
C THR A 201 17.62 -18.92 -8.73
N MET A 202 17.68 -19.44 -9.93
CA MET A 202 18.63 -19.03 -10.97
C MET A 202 17.91 -18.21 -12.06
N ALA A 203 18.69 -17.53 -12.90
CA ALA A 203 18.24 -16.96 -14.17
C ALA A 203 18.70 -17.82 -15.35
N HIS A 204 18.13 -17.61 -16.54
CA HIS A 204 18.54 -18.32 -17.76
C HIS A 204 20.02 -18.17 -18.07
N SER A 205 20.64 -17.04 -17.71
CA SER A 205 22.08 -16.80 -17.85
C SER A 205 22.95 -17.82 -17.13
N TRP A 206 22.50 -18.36 -15.98
CA TRP A 206 23.18 -19.46 -15.29
C TRP A 206 23.22 -20.70 -16.18
N VAL A 207 22.08 -21.09 -16.77
CA VAL A 207 21.99 -22.27 -17.62
C VAL A 207 22.86 -22.08 -18.88
N MET A 208 22.80 -20.91 -19.49
CA MET A 208 23.53 -20.55 -20.69
C MET A 208 25.05 -20.42 -20.49
N PHE A 209 25.51 -20.20 -19.26
CA PHE A 209 26.93 -20.10 -18.92
C PHE A 209 27.68 -21.44 -19.11
N PHE A 210 26.99 -22.55 -18.90
CA PHE A 210 27.57 -23.88 -19.01
C PHE A 210 27.42 -24.44 -20.44
N LYS A 211 28.21 -25.46 -20.76
CA LYS A 211 28.21 -26.10 -22.10
C LYS A 211 26.84 -26.76 -22.44
N ASP A 212 26.11 -27.20 -21.43
CA ASP A 212 24.81 -27.84 -21.58
C ASP A 212 23.98 -27.67 -20.28
N GLU A 213 22.64 -27.84 -20.38
CA GLU A 213 21.68 -27.65 -19.31
C GLU A 213 21.87 -28.63 -18.15
N TYR A 214 22.22 -29.90 -18.45
CA TYR A 214 22.48 -30.89 -17.39
C TYR A 214 23.66 -30.48 -16.53
N THR A 215 24.74 -30.00 -17.13
CA THR A 215 25.92 -29.51 -16.40
C THR A 215 25.58 -28.31 -15.53
N ALA A 216 24.78 -27.36 -16.04
CA ALA A 216 24.32 -26.21 -15.28
C ALA A 216 23.49 -26.62 -14.05
N PHE A 217 22.55 -27.53 -14.23
CA PHE A 217 21.70 -28.05 -13.17
C PHE A 217 22.49 -28.85 -12.12
N LYS A 218 23.45 -29.66 -12.58
CA LYS A 218 24.34 -30.43 -11.71
C LYS A 218 25.15 -29.51 -10.78
N GLN A 219 25.80 -28.50 -11.34
CA GLN A 219 26.57 -27.54 -10.56
C GLN A 219 25.72 -26.80 -9.54
N TYR A 220 24.49 -26.42 -9.91
CA TYR A 220 23.59 -25.77 -8.96
C TYR A 220 23.15 -26.70 -7.83
N ALA A 221 22.82 -27.95 -8.15
CA ALA A 221 22.39 -28.96 -7.20
C ALA A 221 23.52 -29.35 -6.21
N GLU A 222 24.76 -29.40 -6.69
CA GLU A 222 25.92 -29.67 -5.83
C GLU A 222 26.20 -28.54 -4.83
N ILE A 223 25.90 -27.27 -5.19
CA ILE A 223 26.09 -26.10 -4.33
C ILE A 223 24.92 -25.95 -3.36
N TYR A 224 23.67 -26.19 -3.81
CA TYR A 224 22.45 -25.99 -3.04
C TYR A 224 21.60 -27.27 -2.90
N PRO A 225 22.14 -28.38 -2.37
CA PRO A 225 21.45 -29.67 -2.41
C PRO A 225 20.12 -29.70 -1.63
N GLN A 226 20.01 -28.89 -0.57
CA GLN A 226 18.79 -28.84 0.27
C GLN A 226 17.67 -27.97 -0.31
N ALA A 227 17.99 -27.07 -1.25
CA ALA A 227 17.07 -26.05 -1.77
C ALA A 227 17.10 -25.95 -3.29
N THR A 228 17.39 -27.07 -3.97
CA THR A 228 17.54 -27.08 -5.43
C THR A 228 16.20 -26.85 -6.10
N VAL A 229 16.06 -25.68 -6.74
CA VAL A 229 14.97 -25.34 -7.65
C VAL A 229 15.56 -25.02 -9.02
N LEU A 230 15.15 -25.75 -10.05
CA LEU A 230 15.72 -25.67 -11.38
C LEU A 230 14.80 -24.91 -12.36
N LEU A 231 15.37 -23.97 -13.11
CA LEU A 231 14.68 -23.22 -14.17
C LEU A 231 14.75 -24.03 -15.46
N VAL A 232 13.62 -24.60 -15.90
CA VAL A 232 13.59 -25.69 -16.88
C VAL A 232 13.18 -25.26 -18.28
N ASP A 233 12.99 -23.98 -18.53
CA ASP A 233 12.49 -23.44 -19.79
C ASP A 233 13.55 -22.62 -20.59
N THR A 234 14.83 -22.89 -20.34
CA THR A 234 15.89 -22.20 -21.10
C THR A 234 15.90 -22.63 -22.57
N TYR A 235 15.63 -23.90 -22.83
CA TYR A 235 15.63 -24.47 -24.20
C TYR A 235 14.30 -25.15 -24.53
N ASP A 236 14.05 -26.34 -23.99
CA ASP A 236 12.82 -27.10 -24.16
C ASP A 236 12.38 -27.73 -22.84
N VAL A 237 11.24 -27.29 -22.34
CA VAL A 237 10.71 -27.72 -21.04
C VAL A 237 10.54 -29.23 -20.98
N LEU A 238 9.88 -29.83 -21.99
CA LEU A 238 9.43 -31.22 -21.94
C LEU A 238 10.48 -32.22 -22.46
N HIS A 239 11.35 -31.80 -23.39
CA HIS A 239 12.33 -32.68 -24.01
C HIS A 239 13.76 -32.50 -23.46
N SER A 240 14.03 -31.41 -22.76
CA SER A 240 15.33 -31.11 -22.13
C SER A 240 15.21 -30.80 -20.64
N GLY A 241 14.54 -29.73 -20.27
CA GLY A 241 14.52 -29.20 -18.89
C GLY A 241 14.05 -30.22 -17.85
N ILE A 242 12.85 -30.76 -18.01
CA ILE A 242 12.30 -31.76 -17.06
C ILE A 242 13.05 -33.09 -17.10
N PRO A 243 13.39 -33.66 -18.26
CA PRO A 243 14.28 -34.85 -18.29
C PRO A 243 15.60 -34.65 -17.53
N ASN A 244 16.29 -33.52 -17.74
CA ASN A 244 17.51 -33.21 -17.01
C ASN A 244 17.28 -32.97 -15.52
N ALA A 245 16.20 -32.32 -15.12
CA ALA A 245 15.83 -32.14 -13.71
C ALA A 245 15.59 -33.48 -13.00
N ILE A 246 14.90 -34.43 -13.66
CA ILE A 246 14.69 -35.80 -13.16
C ILE A 246 16.02 -36.54 -13.01
N ARG A 247 16.93 -36.39 -13.98
CA ARG A 247 18.27 -36.97 -13.89
C ARG A 247 19.04 -36.42 -12.71
N ILE A 248 19.03 -35.09 -12.51
CA ILE A 248 19.68 -34.46 -11.34
C ILE A 248 19.12 -34.99 -10.03
N ALA A 249 17.79 -35.11 -9.93
CA ALA A 249 17.16 -35.66 -8.72
C ALA A 249 17.69 -37.08 -8.40
N ARG A 250 17.87 -37.93 -9.42
CA ARG A 250 18.30 -39.32 -9.26
C ARG A 250 19.82 -39.49 -9.15
N GLU A 251 20.56 -38.81 -10.00
CA GLU A 251 22.02 -39.00 -10.16
C GLU A 251 22.84 -38.17 -9.17
N VAL A 252 22.32 -37.02 -8.74
CA VAL A 252 23.07 -36.05 -7.92
C VAL A 252 22.47 -35.92 -6.51
N LEU A 253 21.17 -35.65 -6.39
CA LEU A 253 20.54 -35.34 -5.10
C LEU A 253 20.26 -36.59 -4.27
N ALA A 254 19.64 -37.62 -4.85
CA ALA A 254 19.26 -38.82 -4.13
C ALA A 254 20.46 -39.57 -3.48
N PRO A 255 21.63 -39.71 -4.14
CA PRO A 255 22.80 -40.31 -3.51
C PRO A 255 23.31 -39.55 -2.28
N GLN A 256 23.00 -38.26 -2.16
CA GLN A 256 23.36 -37.39 -1.03
C GLN A 256 22.26 -37.33 0.02
N GLY A 257 21.16 -38.06 -0.13
CA GLY A 257 20.01 -38.03 0.75
C GLY A 257 19.10 -36.79 0.60
N HIS A 258 19.23 -36.07 -0.53
CA HIS A 258 18.44 -34.89 -0.83
C HIS A 258 17.37 -35.15 -1.91
N ARG A 259 16.38 -34.29 -1.97
CA ARG A 259 15.32 -34.31 -2.98
C ARG A 259 15.29 -33.03 -3.79
N LEU A 260 14.82 -33.12 -5.03
CA LEU A 260 14.58 -31.92 -5.85
C LEU A 260 13.44 -31.10 -5.25
N ALA A 261 13.76 -29.90 -4.76
CA ALA A 261 12.77 -29.05 -4.08
C ALA A 261 11.71 -28.50 -5.05
N GLY A 262 12.10 -28.17 -6.29
CA GLY A 262 11.13 -27.69 -7.26
C GLY A 262 11.70 -27.48 -8.65
N VAL A 263 10.79 -27.18 -9.56
CA VAL A 263 11.08 -26.70 -10.92
C VAL A 263 10.33 -25.41 -11.18
N ARG A 264 10.94 -24.48 -11.94
CA ARG A 264 10.34 -23.20 -12.31
C ARG A 264 10.19 -23.07 -13.81
N VAL A 265 9.03 -22.58 -14.25
CA VAL A 265 8.71 -22.27 -15.64
C VAL A 265 8.35 -20.80 -15.76
N ASP A 266 8.99 -20.09 -16.68
CA ASP A 266 8.88 -18.63 -16.88
C ASP A 266 8.35 -18.27 -18.28
N SER A 267 8.00 -19.26 -19.11
CA SER A 267 7.58 -19.05 -20.51
C SER A 267 6.66 -20.15 -21.05
N GLY A 268 6.02 -19.88 -22.19
CA GLY A 268 5.14 -20.81 -22.87
C GLY A 268 3.72 -20.86 -22.31
N ASP A 269 2.96 -21.90 -22.67
CA ASP A 269 1.62 -22.19 -22.13
C ASP A 269 1.74 -22.80 -20.73
N LEU A 270 1.68 -21.95 -19.72
CA LEU A 270 1.90 -22.35 -18.33
C LEU A 270 0.89 -23.37 -17.83
N ALA A 271 -0.39 -23.30 -18.29
CA ALA A 271 -1.41 -24.25 -17.89
C ALA A 271 -1.15 -25.64 -18.49
N TYR A 272 -0.83 -25.71 -19.75
CA TYR A 272 -0.47 -26.96 -20.42
C TYR A 272 0.82 -27.55 -19.84
N LEU A 273 1.88 -26.74 -19.79
CA LEU A 273 3.21 -27.18 -19.33
C LEU A 273 3.15 -27.71 -17.89
N SER A 274 2.51 -26.98 -16.95
CA SER A 274 2.43 -27.43 -15.55
C SER A 274 1.75 -28.80 -15.39
N LYS A 275 0.71 -29.06 -16.18
CA LYS A 275 0.05 -30.39 -16.17
C LYS A 275 0.99 -31.49 -16.71
N ARG A 276 1.72 -31.22 -17.78
CA ARG A 276 2.66 -32.19 -18.36
C ARG A 276 3.85 -32.41 -17.43
N ILE A 277 4.40 -31.36 -16.86
CA ILE A 277 5.47 -31.43 -15.86
C ILE A 277 5.05 -32.29 -14.67
N ARG A 278 3.86 -32.07 -14.11
CA ARG A 278 3.38 -32.87 -12.97
C ARG A 278 3.31 -34.36 -13.31
N GLN A 279 2.77 -34.70 -14.51
CA GLN A 279 2.73 -36.09 -14.97
C GLN A 279 4.12 -36.72 -15.10
N MET A 280 5.11 -35.97 -15.61
CA MET A 280 6.48 -36.48 -15.77
C MET A 280 7.18 -36.65 -14.42
N LEU A 281 7.01 -35.70 -13.49
CA LEU A 281 7.58 -35.77 -12.16
C LEU A 281 6.95 -36.93 -11.34
N ASP A 282 5.63 -37.11 -11.38
CA ASP A 282 4.92 -38.21 -10.71
C ASP A 282 5.40 -39.59 -11.23
N LYS A 283 5.49 -39.73 -12.54
CA LYS A 283 6.02 -40.94 -13.19
C LYS A 283 7.48 -41.24 -12.78
N ALA A 284 8.22 -40.22 -12.39
CA ALA A 284 9.60 -40.33 -11.93
C ALA A 284 9.75 -40.59 -10.42
N GLY A 285 8.64 -40.60 -9.64
CA GLY A 285 8.63 -40.74 -8.19
C GLY A 285 8.99 -39.42 -7.45
N LEU A 286 8.66 -38.28 -8.06
CA LEU A 286 8.96 -36.93 -7.57
C LEU A 286 7.66 -36.13 -7.30
N GLU A 287 6.68 -36.76 -6.65
CA GLU A 287 5.37 -36.18 -6.35
C GLU A 287 5.49 -34.96 -5.43
N ASP A 288 6.49 -34.91 -4.57
CA ASP A 288 6.79 -33.84 -3.65
C ASP A 288 7.52 -32.61 -4.28
N CYS A 289 8.07 -32.80 -5.48
CA CYS A 289 8.75 -31.70 -6.22
C CYS A 289 7.74 -30.62 -6.58
N LYS A 290 8.01 -29.38 -6.13
CA LYS A 290 7.13 -28.22 -6.34
C LYS A 290 7.24 -27.65 -7.75
N ILE A 291 6.10 -27.16 -8.26
CA ILE A 291 6.05 -26.45 -9.55
C ILE A 291 5.81 -24.98 -9.28
N ILE A 292 6.72 -24.15 -9.76
CA ILE A 292 6.67 -22.68 -9.61
C ILE A 292 6.43 -22.07 -10.98
N LEU A 293 5.39 -21.23 -11.10
CA LEU A 293 5.09 -20.52 -12.33
C LEU A 293 5.43 -19.02 -12.16
N SER A 294 6.06 -18.47 -13.16
CA SER A 294 6.37 -17.03 -13.27
C SER A 294 6.14 -16.57 -14.72
N ASN A 295 6.32 -15.28 -14.98
CA ASN A 295 6.07 -14.59 -16.25
C ASN A 295 4.72 -13.87 -16.34
N SER A 296 4.77 -12.56 -16.32
CA SER A 296 3.63 -11.63 -16.59
C SER A 296 2.34 -11.95 -15.84
N LEU A 297 2.48 -12.49 -14.62
CA LEU A 297 1.35 -12.90 -13.79
C LEU A 297 0.71 -11.71 -13.08
N ASP A 298 -0.61 -11.73 -13.00
CA ASP A 298 -1.47 -10.89 -12.19
C ASP A 298 -2.67 -11.70 -11.68
N GLU A 299 -3.58 -11.07 -10.95
CA GLU A 299 -4.77 -11.73 -10.40
C GLU A 299 -5.64 -12.42 -11.46
N PHE A 300 -5.78 -11.81 -12.64
CA PHE A 300 -6.60 -12.38 -13.72
C PHE A 300 -5.91 -13.55 -14.40
N THR A 301 -4.62 -13.43 -14.68
CA THR A 301 -3.83 -14.51 -15.29
C THR A 301 -3.74 -15.71 -14.34
N ILE A 302 -3.50 -15.49 -13.04
CA ILE A 302 -3.45 -16.55 -12.03
C ILE A 302 -4.80 -17.25 -11.94
N SER A 303 -5.91 -16.51 -11.83
CA SER A 303 -7.25 -17.09 -11.80
C SER A 303 -7.54 -17.93 -13.06
N SER A 304 -7.16 -17.43 -14.24
CA SER A 304 -7.32 -18.15 -15.50
C SER A 304 -6.51 -19.45 -15.53
N LEU A 305 -5.25 -19.43 -15.09
CA LEU A 305 -4.40 -20.62 -15.01
C LEU A 305 -5.01 -21.69 -14.11
N LEU A 306 -5.53 -21.30 -12.94
CA LEU A 306 -6.18 -22.23 -12.01
C LEU A 306 -7.47 -22.80 -12.58
N LEU A 307 -8.31 -21.99 -13.22
CA LEU A 307 -9.53 -22.45 -13.92
C LEU A 307 -9.21 -23.45 -15.04
N GLN A 308 -8.07 -23.30 -15.73
CA GLN A 308 -7.59 -24.24 -16.74
C GLN A 308 -7.01 -25.53 -16.14
N GLY A 309 -6.96 -25.65 -14.81
CA GLY A 309 -6.45 -26.81 -14.10
C GLY A 309 -4.91 -26.87 -14.03
N ALA A 310 -4.22 -25.73 -14.07
CA ALA A 310 -2.77 -25.67 -13.88
C ALA A 310 -2.36 -26.36 -12.57
N ARG A 311 -1.27 -27.11 -12.62
CA ARG A 311 -0.69 -27.80 -11.48
C ARG A 311 0.49 -26.97 -10.94
N VAL A 312 0.22 -26.16 -9.94
CA VAL A 312 1.16 -25.15 -9.42
C VAL A 312 1.12 -25.10 -7.90
N ASP A 313 2.29 -24.97 -7.30
CA ASP A 313 2.46 -24.86 -5.84
C ASP A 313 2.74 -23.41 -5.40
N SER A 314 3.39 -22.61 -6.25
CA SER A 314 3.68 -21.21 -5.96
C SER A 314 3.87 -20.37 -7.21
N PHE A 315 3.69 -19.06 -7.06
CA PHE A 315 3.80 -18.07 -8.13
C PHE A 315 4.94 -17.08 -7.85
N GLY A 316 5.72 -16.74 -8.89
CA GLY A 316 6.64 -15.63 -8.89
C GLY A 316 6.05 -14.47 -9.69
N VAL A 317 5.69 -13.37 -9.03
CA VAL A 317 5.03 -12.23 -9.65
C VAL A 317 5.96 -11.02 -9.64
N GLY A 318 6.15 -10.40 -10.80
CA GLY A 318 7.14 -9.32 -10.96
C GLY A 318 6.53 -8.00 -11.37
N GLU A 319 6.64 -7.69 -12.68
CA GLU A 319 6.27 -6.38 -13.25
C GLU A 319 4.88 -5.91 -12.85
N ARG A 320 3.86 -6.76 -13.04
CA ARG A 320 2.46 -6.37 -12.83
C ARG A 320 2.11 -6.10 -11.38
N LEU A 321 2.87 -6.67 -10.44
CA LEU A 321 2.78 -6.37 -9.02
C LEU A 321 3.44 -5.03 -8.69
N ILE A 322 4.76 -4.92 -8.97
CA ILE A 322 5.57 -3.81 -8.46
C ILE A 322 5.24 -2.45 -9.11
N THR A 323 4.67 -2.47 -10.30
CA THR A 323 4.21 -1.27 -11.02
C THR A 323 2.71 -1.06 -10.94
N ALA A 324 1.95 -1.99 -10.35
CA ALA A 324 0.49 -2.04 -10.42
C ALA A 324 -0.02 -1.76 -11.84
N LYS A 325 0.55 -2.44 -12.83
CA LYS A 325 0.52 -2.11 -14.28
C LYS A 325 -0.87 -1.82 -14.85
N SER A 326 -1.91 -2.44 -14.34
CA SER A 326 -3.30 -2.29 -14.82
C SER A 326 -3.90 -0.92 -14.46
N ASP A 327 -3.56 -0.39 -13.29
CA ASP A 327 -4.01 0.92 -12.79
C ASP A 327 -2.91 1.49 -11.87
N PRO A 328 -1.91 2.22 -12.44
CA PRO A 328 -0.66 2.54 -11.76
C PRO A 328 -0.73 3.77 -10.86
N VAL A 329 -1.94 4.31 -10.59
CA VAL A 329 -2.12 5.52 -9.81
C VAL A 329 -3.13 5.31 -8.69
N PHE A 330 -2.71 5.47 -7.43
CA PHE A 330 -3.63 5.41 -6.29
C PHE A 330 -4.53 6.66 -6.19
N GLY A 331 -3.97 7.83 -6.52
CA GLY A 331 -4.69 9.09 -6.65
C GLY A 331 -5.16 9.70 -5.33
N ALA A 332 -4.43 9.49 -4.23
CA ALA A 332 -4.67 10.21 -2.99
C ALA A 332 -4.39 11.71 -3.18
N VAL A 333 -5.10 12.50 -2.39
CA VAL A 333 -5.04 13.97 -2.37
C VAL A 333 -4.92 14.47 -0.94
N TYR A 334 -4.35 15.66 -0.77
CA TYR A 334 -4.18 16.33 0.51
C TYR A 334 -4.90 17.68 0.46
N LYS A 335 -5.86 17.91 1.37
CA LYS A 335 -6.75 19.06 1.27
C LYS A 335 -6.99 19.74 2.60
N LEU A 336 -6.90 21.08 2.61
CA LEU A 336 -7.28 21.92 3.75
C LEU A 336 -8.75 21.66 4.09
N VAL A 337 -9.03 21.35 5.35
CA VAL A 337 -10.38 21.06 5.87
C VAL A 337 -10.80 21.96 7.02
N ALA A 338 -9.85 22.58 7.74
CA ALA A 338 -10.16 23.54 8.79
C ALA A 338 -9.02 24.53 9.01
N VAL A 339 -9.35 25.70 9.56
CA VAL A 339 -8.41 26.75 9.98
C VAL A 339 -8.79 27.17 11.41
N GLU A 340 -7.83 27.30 12.29
CA GLU A 340 -8.06 27.74 13.67
C GLU A 340 -8.31 29.27 13.71
N GLU A 341 -9.43 29.67 14.30
CA GLU A 341 -9.78 31.06 14.54
C GLU A 341 -10.21 31.21 16.00
N ASN A 342 -9.52 32.04 16.75
CA ASN A 342 -9.78 32.27 18.18
C ASN A 342 -9.80 30.97 19.02
N GLY A 343 -8.91 30.01 18.71
CA GLY A 343 -8.80 28.73 19.41
C GLY A 343 -9.84 27.69 19.00
N ILE A 344 -10.63 27.95 17.96
CA ILE A 344 -11.65 27.04 17.43
C ILE A 344 -11.37 26.75 15.96
N PHE A 345 -11.35 25.48 15.59
CA PHE A 345 -11.17 25.08 14.19
C PHE A 345 -12.44 25.32 13.39
N GLN A 346 -12.39 26.32 12.52
CA GLN A 346 -13.46 26.66 11.57
C GLN A 346 -13.36 25.76 10.35
N PRO A 347 -14.38 25.02 9.98
CA PRO A 347 -14.35 24.14 8.82
C PRO A 347 -14.19 24.93 7.51
N ARG A 348 -13.48 24.32 6.57
CA ARG A 348 -13.28 24.87 5.21
C ARG A 348 -13.69 23.83 4.18
N ILE A 349 -14.42 24.28 3.15
CA ILE A 349 -14.86 23.41 2.07
C ILE A 349 -14.51 24.04 0.72
N LYS A 350 -13.96 23.21 -0.18
CA LYS A 350 -13.79 23.61 -1.58
C LYS A 350 -15.05 23.23 -2.35
N MET A 351 -15.71 24.21 -2.96
CA MET A 351 -16.75 23.94 -3.94
C MET A 351 -16.14 23.55 -5.29
N SER A 352 -16.72 22.59 -5.94
CA SER A 352 -16.32 22.13 -7.27
C SER A 352 -17.58 21.79 -8.07
N GLU A 353 -17.57 22.05 -9.38
CA GLU A 353 -18.62 21.59 -10.29
C GLU A 353 -18.81 20.08 -10.26
N ASN A 354 -17.74 19.33 -9.97
CA ASN A 354 -17.79 17.89 -9.78
C ASN A 354 -18.06 17.54 -8.31
N VAL A 355 -19.21 16.97 -8.04
CA VAL A 355 -19.63 16.50 -6.69
C VAL A 355 -18.60 15.57 -6.07
N GLU A 356 -17.92 14.74 -6.88
CA GLU A 356 -16.85 13.83 -6.43
C GLU A 356 -15.59 14.55 -5.92
N LYS A 357 -15.44 15.84 -6.19
CA LYS A 357 -14.33 16.67 -5.72
C LYS A 357 -14.67 17.47 -4.45
N LEU A 358 -15.88 17.34 -3.92
CA LEU A 358 -16.24 17.93 -2.63
C LEU A 358 -15.44 17.27 -1.51
N THR A 359 -14.84 18.10 -0.65
CA THR A 359 -14.11 17.61 0.53
C THR A 359 -15.06 17.35 1.69
N ASN A 360 -14.61 16.61 2.68
CA ASN A 360 -15.27 16.46 3.97
C ASN A 360 -14.68 17.50 4.93
N PRO A 361 -15.38 18.62 5.25
CA PRO A 361 -14.83 19.73 6.00
C PRO A 361 -14.68 19.45 7.50
N GLY A 362 -13.89 20.27 8.18
CA GLY A 362 -13.75 20.28 9.65
C GLY A 362 -12.90 19.14 10.20
N LEU A 363 -12.61 19.21 11.50
CA LEU A 363 -12.02 18.10 12.24
C LEU A 363 -13.08 17.02 12.45
N LYS A 364 -12.73 15.77 12.23
CA LYS A 364 -13.67 14.65 12.23
C LYS A 364 -13.05 13.36 12.74
N ASP A 365 -13.89 12.48 13.22
CA ASP A 365 -13.55 11.10 13.51
C ASP A 365 -14.14 10.18 12.42
N LEU A 366 -13.56 8.99 12.30
CA LEU A 366 -14.04 7.95 11.40
C LEU A 366 -14.27 6.68 12.19
N TYR A 367 -15.50 6.21 12.20
CA TYR A 367 -15.90 5.00 12.88
C TYR A 367 -16.21 3.90 11.87
N ARG A 368 -15.61 2.72 12.06
CA ARG A 368 -16.07 1.50 11.40
C ARG A 368 -17.16 0.86 12.21
N ILE A 369 -18.27 0.58 11.55
CA ILE A 369 -19.45 -0.04 12.15
C ILE A 369 -19.43 -1.52 11.87
N TYR A 370 -19.47 -2.31 12.93
CA TYR A 370 -19.55 -3.76 12.86
C TYR A 370 -20.94 -4.24 13.30
N ASP A 371 -21.44 -5.26 12.59
CA ASP A 371 -22.64 -5.96 13.02
C ASP A 371 -22.38 -6.89 14.21
N ARG A 372 -23.43 -7.54 14.73
CA ARG A 372 -23.32 -8.53 15.80
C ARG A 372 -22.48 -9.77 15.49
N HIS A 373 -22.12 -9.97 14.23
CA HIS A 373 -21.26 -11.06 13.77
C HIS A 373 -19.82 -10.62 13.54
N GLY A 374 -19.47 -9.37 13.83
CA GLY A 374 -18.16 -8.80 13.62
C GLY A 374 -17.84 -8.43 12.17
N LYS A 375 -18.86 -8.36 11.29
CA LYS A 375 -18.68 -7.91 9.92
C LYS A 375 -18.78 -6.39 9.81
N ALA A 376 -17.82 -5.78 9.13
CA ALA A 376 -17.83 -4.36 8.79
C ALA A 376 -18.98 -4.09 7.79
N VAL A 377 -19.93 -3.26 8.18
CA VAL A 377 -21.14 -2.99 7.39
C VAL A 377 -21.18 -1.57 6.82
N ALA A 378 -20.46 -0.64 7.43
CA ALA A 378 -20.32 0.73 6.95
C ALA A 378 -19.17 1.42 7.70
N ASP A 379 -18.64 2.50 7.11
CA ASP A 379 -17.83 3.47 7.82
C ASP A 379 -18.60 4.79 7.95
N MET A 380 -18.36 5.53 9.04
CA MET A 380 -19.14 6.70 9.38
C MET A 380 -18.25 7.86 9.82
N ILE A 381 -18.37 8.99 9.14
CA ILE A 381 -17.72 10.24 9.52
C ILE A 381 -18.59 10.96 10.57
N ALA A 382 -17.97 11.33 11.67
CA ALA A 382 -18.57 12.09 12.76
C ALA A 382 -17.79 13.39 13.00
N VAL A 383 -18.39 14.37 13.64
CA VAL A 383 -17.65 15.52 14.18
C VAL A 383 -16.63 14.99 15.20
N GLN A 384 -15.43 15.56 15.24
CA GLN A 384 -14.40 15.10 16.18
C GLN A 384 -14.91 15.11 17.62
N GLY A 385 -14.76 13.97 18.30
CA GLY A 385 -15.22 13.77 19.66
C GLY A 385 -16.72 13.48 19.80
N GLU A 386 -17.47 13.41 18.70
CA GLU A 386 -18.88 12.99 18.72
C GLU A 386 -18.96 11.49 19.03
N PRO A 387 -19.67 11.10 20.11
CA PRO A 387 -19.81 9.69 20.44
C PRO A 387 -20.77 8.99 19.47
N VAL A 388 -20.41 7.79 19.04
CA VAL A 388 -21.28 6.90 18.26
C VAL A 388 -21.71 5.75 19.15
N ASP A 389 -22.98 5.81 19.63
CA ASP A 389 -23.58 4.79 20.49
C ASP A 389 -24.54 3.91 19.66
N LEU A 390 -24.21 2.63 19.52
CA LEU A 390 -25.02 1.63 18.81
C LEU A 390 -25.90 0.78 19.74
N THR A 391 -25.93 1.09 21.05
CA THR A 391 -26.85 0.46 22.00
C THR A 391 -28.30 0.91 21.76
N GLN A 392 -28.45 2.07 21.11
CA GLN A 392 -29.72 2.57 20.59
C GLN A 392 -29.75 2.53 19.08
N PRO A 393 -30.93 2.41 18.43
CA PRO A 393 -31.00 2.48 16.98
C PRO A 393 -30.42 3.78 16.49
N PHE A 394 -29.29 3.66 15.72
CA PHE A 394 -28.59 4.82 15.20
C PHE A 394 -28.99 5.06 13.74
N ARG A 395 -29.47 6.27 13.45
CA ARG A 395 -29.77 6.68 12.07
C ARG A 395 -28.58 7.37 11.45
N TYR A 396 -28.16 6.92 10.28
CA TYR A 396 -27.19 7.61 9.49
C TYR A 396 -27.73 8.00 8.10
N VAL A 397 -27.08 8.94 7.45
CA VAL A 397 -27.50 9.52 6.18
C VAL A 397 -26.38 9.35 5.16
N ASP A 398 -26.67 8.71 4.00
CA ASP A 398 -25.75 8.67 2.87
C ASP A 398 -25.59 10.11 2.33
N PRO A 399 -24.40 10.72 2.42
CA PRO A 399 -24.19 12.12 1.99
C PRO A 399 -24.38 12.32 0.48
N ARG A 400 -24.35 11.24 -0.30
CA ARG A 400 -24.58 11.28 -1.76
C ARG A 400 -26.04 11.01 -2.13
N LYS A 401 -26.77 10.34 -1.23
CA LYS A 401 -28.17 9.94 -1.42
C LYS A 401 -28.95 10.19 -0.13
N PRO A 402 -29.24 11.46 0.24
CA PRO A 402 -29.85 11.82 1.52
C PRO A 402 -31.20 11.15 1.80
N TRP A 403 -31.87 10.69 0.74
CA TRP A 403 -33.11 9.89 0.85
C TRP A 403 -32.86 8.45 1.30
N LYS A 404 -31.61 7.94 1.20
CA LYS A 404 -31.22 6.65 1.76
C LYS A 404 -30.71 6.88 3.17
N ASN A 405 -31.49 6.41 4.12
CA ASN A 405 -31.05 6.34 5.51
C ASN A 405 -31.11 4.87 5.97
N ARG A 406 -30.27 4.56 6.93
CA ARG A 406 -30.24 3.23 7.55
C ARG A 406 -30.29 3.37 9.05
N PHE A 407 -30.76 2.32 9.70
CA PHE A 407 -30.70 2.20 11.13
C PHE A 407 -29.77 1.04 11.48
N PHE A 408 -28.82 1.30 12.35
CA PHE A 408 -28.04 0.26 12.99
C PHE A 408 -28.51 0.08 14.41
N GLU A 409 -28.64 -1.18 14.80
CA GLU A 409 -29.03 -1.59 16.14
C GLU A 409 -28.21 -2.85 16.49
N GLY A 410 -27.53 -2.81 17.62
CA GLY A 410 -26.80 -3.94 18.15
C GLY A 410 -25.56 -4.32 17.31
N GLY A 411 -24.46 -3.76 17.66
CA GLY A 411 -23.14 -3.96 17.05
C GLY A 411 -22.09 -3.15 17.80
N SER A 412 -20.97 -2.86 17.16
CA SER A 412 -19.94 -2.00 17.74
C SER A 412 -19.45 -0.96 16.72
N ALA A 413 -19.03 0.19 17.24
CA ALA A 413 -18.37 1.24 16.47
C ALA A 413 -16.93 1.37 16.99
N VAL A 414 -15.97 1.34 16.08
CA VAL A 414 -14.55 1.48 16.40
C VAL A 414 -14.01 2.72 15.71
N ASN A 415 -13.48 3.67 16.48
CA ASN A 415 -12.79 4.82 15.91
C ASN A 415 -11.48 4.33 15.27
N LEU A 416 -11.34 4.52 13.97
CA LEU A 416 -10.17 4.09 13.22
C LEU A 416 -8.99 5.07 13.33
N ARG A 417 -9.21 6.28 13.84
CA ARG A 417 -8.19 7.32 13.92
C ARG A 417 -7.44 7.25 15.23
N ARG A 418 -6.10 7.29 15.15
CA ARG A 418 -5.19 7.34 16.29
C ARG A 418 -4.24 8.51 16.15
N LEU A 419 -3.78 9.04 17.27
CA LEU A 419 -2.73 10.06 17.29
C LEU A 419 -1.35 9.38 17.30
N TYR A 420 -0.57 9.59 16.26
CA TYR A 420 0.78 9.01 16.12
C TYR A 420 1.90 10.01 16.42
N VAL A 421 1.69 11.28 16.10
CA VAL A 421 2.65 12.36 16.34
C VAL A 421 1.92 13.51 17.04
N ARG A 422 2.52 14.06 18.09
CA ARG A 422 2.05 15.26 18.82
C ARG A 422 3.18 16.26 18.87
N ASP A 423 2.91 17.50 18.45
CA ASP A 423 3.90 18.59 18.42
C ASP A 423 5.23 18.20 17.74
N GLY A 424 5.17 17.38 16.71
CA GLY A 424 6.32 16.89 15.94
C GLY A 424 7.02 15.66 16.52
N GLU A 425 6.61 15.18 17.69
CA GLU A 425 7.20 14.00 18.34
C GLU A 425 6.28 12.80 18.28
N ARG A 426 6.83 11.62 17.99
CA ARG A 426 6.09 10.36 17.98
C ARG A 426 5.58 10.03 19.37
N VAL A 427 4.29 9.72 19.49
CA VAL A 427 3.62 9.36 20.75
C VAL A 427 3.08 7.94 20.76
N GLU A 428 3.05 7.25 19.61
CA GLU A 428 2.63 5.87 19.50
C GLU A 428 3.66 5.05 18.72
N GLU A 429 4.04 3.89 19.25
CA GLU A 429 4.94 2.97 18.56
C GLU A 429 4.22 2.32 17.36
N LEU A 430 4.98 2.14 16.29
CA LEU A 430 4.50 1.46 15.10
C LEU A 430 4.70 -0.05 15.25
N PRO A 431 3.70 -0.87 14.92
CA PRO A 431 3.83 -2.31 15.02
C PRO A 431 4.87 -2.85 14.02
N PRO A 432 5.52 -3.98 14.34
CA PRO A 432 6.37 -4.70 13.40
C PRO A 432 5.62 -5.05 12.11
N LEU A 433 6.35 -5.14 10.99
CA LEU A 433 5.76 -5.39 9.68
C LEU A 433 4.91 -6.68 9.61
N GLU A 434 5.32 -7.73 10.34
CA GLU A 434 4.56 -8.98 10.42
C GLU A 434 3.19 -8.79 11.08
N GLU A 435 3.10 -7.95 12.09
CA GLU A 435 1.83 -7.64 12.76
C GLU A 435 0.90 -6.84 11.83
N ILE A 436 1.45 -5.90 11.05
CA ILE A 436 0.69 -5.17 10.02
C ILE A 436 0.12 -6.15 8.99
N ARG A 437 0.94 -7.08 8.50
CA ARG A 437 0.53 -8.14 7.57
C ARG A 437 -0.55 -9.04 8.18
N ALA A 438 -0.38 -9.45 9.41
CA ALA A 438 -1.37 -10.26 10.13
C ALA A 438 -2.69 -9.52 10.33
N TYR A 439 -2.65 -8.21 10.58
CA TYR A 439 -3.82 -7.34 10.69
C TYR A 439 -4.61 -7.27 9.37
N VAL A 440 -3.94 -7.07 8.24
CA VAL A 440 -4.57 -7.13 6.91
C VAL A 440 -5.28 -8.46 6.70
N ARG A 441 -4.56 -9.57 6.95
CA ARG A 441 -5.10 -10.93 6.75
C ARG A 441 -6.33 -11.18 7.61
N ARG A 442 -6.32 -10.77 8.88
CA ARG A 442 -7.47 -10.91 9.79
C ARG A 442 -8.67 -10.12 9.28
N GLN A 443 -8.50 -8.85 8.94
CA GLN A 443 -9.60 -8.04 8.40
C GLN A 443 -10.25 -8.70 7.16
N LEU A 444 -9.43 -9.11 6.17
CA LEU A 444 -9.94 -9.73 4.95
C LEU A 444 -10.63 -11.08 5.21
N ALA A 445 -10.19 -11.86 6.19
CA ALA A 445 -10.77 -13.15 6.51
C ALA A 445 -12.05 -13.05 7.35
N GLU A 446 -12.06 -12.15 8.33
CA GLU A 446 -13.06 -12.12 9.39
C GLU A 446 -14.04 -10.95 9.27
N GLU A 447 -13.55 -9.76 8.90
CA GLU A 447 -14.32 -8.52 9.00
C GLU A 447 -14.95 -8.11 7.66
N ILE A 448 -14.19 -8.17 6.57
CA ILE A 448 -14.62 -7.69 5.25
C ILE A 448 -15.44 -8.75 4.52
N TRP A 449 -16.54 -8.32 3.90
CA TRP A 449 -17.41 -9.21 3.14
C TRP A 449 -16.71 -9.80 1.91
N PRO A 450 -16.88 -11.10 1.59
CA PRO A 450 -16.32 -11.71 0.37
C PRO A 450 -16.75 -10.99 -0.91
N GLU A 451 -17.95 -10.39 -0.91
CA GLU A 451 -18.50 -9.62 -2.02
C GLU A 451 -17.71 -8.36 -2.34
N GLU A 452 -17.12 -7.71 -1.33
CA GLU A 452 -16.25 -6.55 -1.51
C GLU A 452 -14.87 -6.94 -2.08
N GLN A 453 -14.49 -8.19 -1.90
CA GLN A 453 -13.21 -8.72 -2.36
C GLN A 453 -13.24 -9.28 -3.79
N ARG A 454 -14.34 -9.19 -4.53
CA ARG A 454 -14.44 -9.64 -5.93
C ARG A 454 -13.54 -8.79 -6.83
N PHE A 455 -12.96 -9.41 -7.86
CA PHE A 455 -12.15 -8.69 -8.84
C PHE A 455 -13.01 -7.87 -9.80
N GLU A 456 -14.19 -8.35 -10.11
CA GLU A 456 -15.16 -7.72 -10.98
C GLU A 456 -16.47 -7.48 -10.23
N ASN A 457 -17.08 -6.30 -10.46
CA ASN A 457 -18.33 -5.90 -9.83
C ASN A 457 -18.35 -6.16 -8.30
N PRO A 458 -17.36 -5.67 -7.54
CA PRO A 458 -17.36 -5.83 -6.09
C PRO A 458 -18.53 -5.06 -5.46
N HIS A 459 -19.00 -5.54 -4.32
CA HIS A 459 -19.90 -4.75 -3.48
C HIS A 459 -19.15 -3.49 -3.00
N ARG A 460 -19.83 -2.35 -2.99
CA ARG A 460 -19.27 -1.10 -2.51
C ARG A 460 -19.58 -0.94 -1.04
N HIS A 461 -18.54 -0.74 -0.26
CA HIS A 461 -18.66 -0.37 1.14
C HIS A 461 -19.36 0.99 1.29
N TYR A 462 -20.10 1.15 2.35
CA TYR A 462 -20.85 2.38 2.62
C TYR A 462 -20.01 3.33 3.48
N LEU A 463 -19.82 4.55 3.00
CA LEU A 463 -19.28 5.64 3.78
C LEU A 463 -20.39 6.67 3.99
N ASP A 464 -20.75 6.87 5.24
CA ASP A 464 -21.88 7.68 5.65
C ASP A 464 -21.47 8.72 6.71
N THR A 465 -22.40 9.53 7.16
CA THR A 465 -22.13 10.60 8.12
C THR A 465 -23.11 10.53 9.28
N THR A 466 -22.69 11.00 10.47
CA THR A 466 -23.64 11.30 11.52
C THR A 466 -24.58 12.44 11.11
N PRO A 467 -25.77 12.56 11.69
CA PRO A 467 -26.65 13.70 11.44
C PRO A 467 -25.98 15.06 11.70
N ASN A 468 -25.24 15.18 12.80
CA ASN A 468 -24.53 16.42 13.13
C ASN A 468 -23.47 16.77 12.08
N TYR A 469 -22.70 15.78 11.62
CA TYR A 469 -21.71 16.02 10.57
C TYR A 469 -22.35 16.37 9.23
N TYR A 470 -23.48 15.72 8.90
CA TYR A 470 -24.26 16.05 7.71
C TYR A 470 -24.75 17.51 7.74
N GLU A 471 -25.35 17.94 8.85
CA GLU A 471 -25.83 19.33 9.03
C GLU A 471 -24.69 20.34 8.92
N LEU A 472 -23.53 20.08 9.56
CA LEU A 472 -22.34 20.91 9.45
C LEU A 472 -21.92 21.07 7.98
N LYS A 473 -21.84 19.97 7.25
CA LYS A 473 -21.39 19.98 5.84
C LYS A 473 -22.39 20.70 4.95
N MET A 474 -23.70 20.46 5.13
CA MET A 474 -24.74 21.10 4.32
C MET A 474 -24.85 22.58 4.61
N GLY A 475 -24.81 22.99 5.88
CA GLY A 475 -24.81 24.40 6.27
C GLY A 475 -23.65 25.19 5.66
N LEU A 476 -22.46 24.58 5.63
CA LEU A 476 -21.27 25.18 5.01
C LEU A 476 -21.44 25.35 3.48
N LEU A 477 -22.01 24.35 2.82
CA LEU A 477 -22.29 24.43 1.38
C LEU A 477 -23.29 25.54 1.05
N GLU A 478 -24.33 25.71 1.87
CA GLU A 478 -25.32 26.79 1.72
C GLU A 478 -24.69 28.16 1.95
N GLU A 479 -23.86 28.31 2.99
CA GLU A 479 -23.16 29.56 3.29
C GLU A 479 -22.24 30.00 2.12
N VAL A 480 -21.43 29.08 1.61
CA VAL A 480 -20.51 29.38 0.50
C VAL A 480 -21.30 29.70 -0.78
N ARG A 481 -22.42 29.01 -1.02
CA ARG A 481 -23.31 29.28 -2.15
C ARG A 481 -23.96 30.67 -2.04
N GLY A 482 -24.40 31.05 -0.86
CA GLY A 482 -25.00 32.38 -0.63
C GLY A 482 -24.02 33.55 -0.74
N LYS A 483 -22.71 33.32 -0.54
CA LYS A 483 -21.66 34.34 -0.73
C LYS A 483 -21.26 34.57 -2.21
N HIS A 484 -21.64 33.67 -3.10
CA HIS A 484 -21.27 33.71 -4.53
C HIS A 484 -22.49 33.80 -5.45
N SER A 485 -23.70 33.92 -4.94
CA SER A 485 -24.94 34.26 -5.61
C SER A 485 -25.26 35.75 -5.40
#